data_2a5d76d3d298c914e7a327b7cd41161d
#
_entry.id   2a5d76d3d298c914e7a327b7cd41161d
#
_cell.length_a   1.000
_cell.length_b   1.000
_cell.length_c   1.000
_cell.angle_alpha   90.00
_cell.angle_beta   90.00
_cell.angle_gamma   90.00
#
_symmetry.space_group_name_H-M   'P 1'
#
loop_
_entity.id
_entity.type
_entity.pdbx_description
1 polymer ?
#
loop_
_entity_poly.entity_id
_entity_poly.type
_entity_poly.pdbx_seq_one_letter_code
_entity_poly.pdbx_strand_id
1 'polypeptide(L)'
;MALNLLSSIPAACNFTRLSLPLSSKVNGFVPPITRVQYHVAASTTPIKPVDQTIIRRSADYGPTIWSFDYIQSLDSKYKGESYARQLEKLKEQVSAMLQQDDKVVDLDPLHQLELIDNLHRLGVSYHFEDEIKRTLDRIHNKNTNKSLYATALKFRILRQYGYNTPVKETFSRFMDEKGIFKLSSHSDDCKGMLALYEAAYLLVEEESSIFRDATSFTTAYLKEWVIKHDNIKHDDEHLCTLVNHALELPLHWRMPRLEARWFIDVYENGPDMSPILLELAKVDFNIVQAVHQENLKYASRWWKKTGLGENLNFVRDRIVENFLWTVGEKFEPQFGYFRRMSTMVIALITAVDDVYDVYGTLDELEIFTDAVERWDATAVEQLPHYMKLCFHALRNSINEMTFDALRDQGVDIVISYLTKADELKRGDVHKSIQCYMHEAGVSEGEAREHINDLIAQTWMKMNRDRFGNPHFVSDVFVGIAMNLARMSQCMYQFGDGHGCGAQEITKARVLSLFIDPIA
;
A
#
# COMPACT_ATOMS: atom_id res chain seq x y z
N MET A 1 2.21 10.72 9.09
CA MET A 1 1.13 10.60 10.07
C MET A 1 0.30 9.33 9.89
N ALA A 2 -0.32 9.09 8.73
CA ALA A 2 -1.04 7.84 8.44
C ALA A 2 -0.23 6.55 8.70
N LEU A 3 1.09 6.57 8.48
CA LEU A 3 1.99 5.44 8.72
C LEU A 3 2.04 4.97 10.18
N ASN A 4 1.99 5.89 11.14
CA ASN A 4 2.05 5.53 12.57
C ASN A 4 0.70 5.04 13.11
N LEU A 5 -0.42 5.52 12.56
CA LEU A 5 -1.76 5.04 12.93
C LEU A 5 -2.06 3.65 12.33
N LEU A 6 -1.63 3.39 11.10
CA LEU A 6 -1.85 2.10 10.44
C LEU A 6 -0.93 1.00 11.00
N SER A 7 0.28 1.36 11.47
CA SER A 7 1.16 0.41 12.17
C SER A 7 0.61 -0.04 13.53
N SER A 8 -0.36 0.70 14.07
CA SER A 8 -1.00 0.41 15.36
C SER A 8 -2.27 -0.44 15.24
N ILE A 9 -2.78 -0.66 14.03
CA ILE A 9 -3.92 -1.57 13.84
C ILE A 9 -3.40 -3.01 13.89
N PRO A 10 -3.81 -3.83 14.87
CA PRO A 10 -3.42 -5.23 14.89
C PRO A 10 -3.88 -5.88 13.59
N ALA A 11 -3.02 -6.63 12.93
CA ALA A 11 -3.38 -7.49 11.81
C ALA A 11 -4.23 -8.67 12.33
N ALA A 12 -5.44 -8.35 12.75
CA ALA A 12 -6.37 -9.25 13.41
C ALA A 12 -7.21 -10.02 12.41
N CYS A 13 -6.55 -10.80 11.57
CA CYS A 13 -7.23 -11.82 10.76
C CYS A 13 -6.35 -13.06 10.68
N ASN A 14 -6.77 -14.10 11.38
CA ASN A 14 -6.20 -15.43 11.46
C ASN A 14 -5.04 -15.63 12.44
N PHE A 15 -5.34 -15.63 13.75
CA PHE A 15 -4.51 -16.31 14.73
C PHE A 15 -5.17 -17.62 15.17
N THR A 16 -4.65 -18.73 14.68
CA THR A 16 -4.76 -20.02 15.33
C THR A 16 -4.19 -19.90 16.75
N ARG A 17 -4.90 -20.41 17.72
CA ARG A 17 -4.56 -20.42 19.15
C ARG A 17 -3.11 -20.84 19.36
N LEU A 18 -2.28 -19.90 19.79
CA LEU A 18 -1.01 -20.19 20.48
C LEU A 18 -1.20 -19.85 21.96
N SER A 19 -1.28 -20.90 22.77
CA SER A 19 -1.25 -20.83 24.22
C SER A 19 0.14 -20.41 24.68
N LEU A 20 0.25 -19.23 25.30
CA LEU A 20 1.45 -18.79 26.00
C LEU A 20 1.34 -19.13 27.49
N PRO A 21 2.40 -19.60 28.14
CA PRO A 21 2.38 -19.87 29.55
C PRO A 21 2.52 -18.58 30.40
N LEU A 22 1.63 -18.44 31.38
CA LEU A 22 1.71 -17.43 32.42
C LEU A 22 2.87 -17.77 33.40
N SER A 23 3.88 -16.90 33.52
CA SER A 23 4.71 -16.72 34.71
C SER A 23 5.61 -15.49 34.50
N SER A 24 5.52 -14.47 35.33
CA SER A 24 6.21 -14.26 36.59
C SER A 24 5.99 -12.81 37.07
N LYS A 25 5.81 -12.67 38.37
CA LYS A 25 5.68 -11.42 39.12
C LYS A 25 6.98 -10.61 39.07
N VAL A 26 6.87 -9.32 38.72
CA VAL A 26 7.94 -8.35 39.01
C VAL A 26 7.37 -7.28 39.94
N ASN A 27 7.88 -7.25 41.17
CA ASN A 27 7.66 -6.19 42.15
C ASN A 27 8.49 -4.97 41.72
N GLY A 28 7.85 -3.89 41.30
CA GLY A 28 8.49 -2.59 41.02
C GLY A 28 8.05 -1.54 42.04
N PHE A 29 9.02 -1.01 42.73
CA PHE A 29 8.94 0.06 43.72
C PHE A 29 8.58 1.38 43.03
N VAL A 30 7.50 2.06 43.47
CA VAL A 30 7.08 3.38 42.98
C VAL A 30 7.50 4.42 44.04
N PRO A 31 8.33 5.44 43.68
CA PRO A 31 8.61 6.54 44.61
C PRO A 31 7.46 7.55 44.67
N PRO A 32 7.25 8.26 45.78
CA PRO A 32 6.13 9.17 45.96
C PRO A 32 6.31 10.47 45.16
N ILE A 33 5.27 10.84 44.39
CA ILE A 33 5.19 12.10 43.64
C ILE A 33 4.87 13.24 44.62
N THR A 34 5.79 14.18 44.73
CA THR A 34 5.61 15.43 45.51
C THR A 34 4.71 16.37 44.72
N ARG A 35 3.53 16.64 45.26
CA ARG A 35 2.53 17.56 44.68
C ARG A 35 2.97 19.01 44.92
N VAL A 36 3.37 19.72 43.87
CA VAL A 36 3.62 21.16 43.91
C VAL A 36 2.27 21.87 43.67
N GLN A 37 1.77 22.60 44.68
CA GLN A 37 0.60 23.47 44.55
C GLN A 37 1.05 24.83 44.01
N TYR A 38 0.58 25.17 42.81
CA TYR A 38 0.66 26.55 42.32
C TYR A 38 -0.61 27.30 42.70
N HIS A 39 -0.47 28.36 43.51
CA HIS A 39 -1.54 29.32 43.74
C HIS A 39 -1.56 30.33 42.58
N VAL A 40 -2.56 30.23 41.71
CA VAL A 40 -2.87 31.28 40.72
C VAL A 40 -3.79 32.29 41.38
N ALA A 41 -3.29 33.51 41.56
CA ALA A 41 -4.13 34.64 41.99
C ALA A 41 -5.03 35.07 40.83
N ALA A 42 -6.34 34.92 40.98
CA ALA A 42 -7.31 35.37 40.01
C ALA A 42 -7.38 36.91 40.02
N SER A 43 -6.88 37.54 39.00
CA SER A 43 -7.12 38.96 38.70
C SER A 43 -8.41 39.08 37.87
N THR A 44 -9.52 39.48 38.48
CA THR A 44 -10.78 39.73 37.78
C THR A 44 -10.79 41.16 37.23
N THR A 45 -10.32 41.35 36.02
CA THR A 45 -10.70 42.48 35.17
C THR A 45 -11.82 42.03 34.24
N PRO A 46 -12.96 42.78 34.16
CA PRO A 46 -14.02 42.42 33.23
C PRO A 46 -13.57 42.73 31.79
N ILE A 47 -13.29 41.70 31.04
CA ILE A 47 -13.03 41.79 29.61
C ILE A 47 -14.37 42.03 28.91
N LYS A 48 -14.55 43.22 28.31
CA LYS A 48 -15.64 43.45 27.35
C LYS A 48 -15.52 42.43 26.22
N PRO A 49 -16.61 41.78 25.79
CA PRO A 49 -16.55 40.92 24.60
C PRO A 49 -16.28 41.82 23.39
N VAL A 50 -15.06 41.79 22.90
CA VAL A 50 -14.77 42.23 21.54
C VAL A 50 -15.26 41.07 20.67
N ASP A 51 -16.33 41.33 19.94
CA ASP A 51 -16.85 40.43 18.90
C ASP A 51 -15.83 40.43 17.75
N GLN A 52 -14.73 39.73 17.99
CA GLN A 52 -13.74 39.47 16.92
C GLN A 52 -14.34 38.36 16.06
N THR A 53 -14.87 38.73 14.91
CA THR A 53 -15.21 37.80 13.84
C THR A 53 -13.97 37.00 13.52
N ILE A 54 -13.94 35.74 13.96
CA ILE A 54 -12.83 34.79 13.64
C ILE A 54 -12.81 34.62 12.14
N ILE A 55 -11.74 35.09 11.49
CA ILE A 55 -11.52 34.87 10.05
C ILE A 55 -10.99 33.46 9.91
N ARG A 56 -11.82 32.58 9.36
CA ARG A 56 -11.46 31.20 9.06
C ARG A 56 -10.77 31.10 7.70
N ARG A 57 -9.75 30.26 7.59
CA ARG A 57 -9.15 29.90 6.31
C ARG A 57 -10.05 28.92 5.56
N SER A 58 -9.93 28.86 4.24
CA SER A 58 -10.53 27.83 3.37
C SER A 58 -9.47 27.33 2.41
N ALA A 59 -9.48 26.04 2.15
CA ALA A 59 -8.65 25.42 1.10
C ALA A 59 -9.45 25.23 -0.20
N ASP A 60 -10.72 25.67 -0.24
CA ASP A 60 -11.62 25.63 -1.40
C ASP A 60 -11.70 24.22 -2.05
N TYR A 61 -11.77 23.19 -1.22
CA TYR A 61 -11.90 21.82 -1.70
C TYR A 61 -13.19 21.63 -2.50
N GLY A 62 -13.06 21.13 -3.73
CA GLY A 62 -14.20 20.76 -4.54
C GLY A 62 -15.03 19.63 -3.90
N PRO A 63 -16.35 19.56 -4.21
CA PRO A 63 -17.22 18.49 -3.72
C PRO A 63 -16.76 17.13 -4.24
N THR A 64 -17.20 16.05 -3.56
CA THR A 64 -17.01 14.69 -4.07
C THR A 64 -17.72 14.52 -5.43
N ILE A 65 -17.07 13.76 -6.33
CA ILE A 65 -17.67 13.37 -7.62
C ILE A 65 -18.54 12.10 -7.50
N TRP A 66 -18.55 11.48 -6.33
CA TRP A 66 -19.23 10.22 -6.05
C TRP A 66 -20.45 10.46 -5.17
N SER A 67 -21.66 10.42 -5.74
CA SER A 67 -22.87 10.57 -4.94
C SER A 67 -23.10 9.32 -4.07
N PHE A 68 -23.64 9.52 -2.87
CA PHE A 68 -24.02 8.44 -1.97
C PHE A 68 -24.97 7.43 -2.63
N ASP A 69 -26.00 7.91 -3.32
CA ASP A 69 -27.01 7.05 -3.96
C ASP A 69 -26.38 6.21 -5.07
N TYR A 70 -25.44 6.78 -5.84
CA TYR A 70 -24.69 6.03 -6.84
C TYR A 70 -23.88 4.91 -6.21
N ILE A 71 -23.13 5.18 -5.13
CA ILE A 71 -22.37 4.16 -4.42
C ILE A 71 -23.30 3.05 -3.90
N GLN A 72 -24.45 3.41 -3.31
CA GLN A 72 -25.42 2.43 -2.80
C GLN A 72 -26.09 1.61 -3.92
N SER A 73 -26.17 2.14 -5.13
CA SER A 73 -26.76 1.45 -6.29
C SER A 73 -25.82 0.44 -6.95
N LEU A 74 -24.52 0.44 -6.64
CA LEU A 74 -23.56 -0.50 -7.22
C LEU A 74 -24.01 -1.93 -6.98
N ASP A 75 -24.05 -2.73 -8.02
CA ASP A 75 -24.38 -4.15 -7.93
C ASP A 75 -23.55 -4.96 -8.95
N SER A 76 -23.29 -6.22 -8.61
CA SER A 76 -22.48 -7.10 -9.44
C SER A 76 -23.13 -8.47 -9.58
N LYS A 77 -23.22 -8.95 -10.82
CA LYS A 77 -23.69 -10.31 -11.13
C LYS A 77 -22.75 -11.40 -10.59
N TYR A 78 -21.50 -11.05 -10.27
CA TYR A 78 -20.45 -11.98 -9.85
C TYR A 78 -20.53 -12.41 -8.37
N LYS A 79 -21.58 -12.05 -7.65
CA LYS A 79 -21.90 -12.54 -6.29
C LYS A 79 -22.54 -13.94 -6.29
N GLY A 80 -22.89 -14.47 -7.45
CA GLY A 80 -23.64 -15.71 -7.59
C GLY A 80 -22.79 -16.97 -7.31
N GLU A 81 -23.44 -18.00 -6.77
CA GLU A 81 -22.84 -19.31 -6.45
C GLU A 81 -22.22 -20.01 -7.66
N SER A 82 -22.71 -19.72 -8.87
CA SER A 82 -22.16 -20.25 -10.13
C SER A 82 -20.73 -19.79 -10.37
N TYR A 83 -20.44 -18.51 -10.11
CA TYR A 83 -19.08 -17.97 -10.26
C TYR A 83 -18.13 -18.49 -9.17
N ALA A 84 -18.62 -18.67 -7.95
CA ALA A 84 -17.84 -19.30 -6.89
C ALA A 84 -17.43 -20.73 -7.25
N ARG A 85 -18.34 -21.53 -7.80
CA ARG A 85 -18.06 -22.90 -8.29
C ARG A 85 -17.10 -22.90 -9.49
N GLN A 86 -17.25 -21.95 -10.39
CA GLN A 86 -16.32 -21.77 -11.52
C GLN A 86 -14.92 -21.44 -11.04
N LEU A 87 -14.79 -20.51 -10.08
CA LEU A 87 -13.52 -20.14 -9.45
C LEU A 87 -12.83 -21.37 -8.83
N GLU A 88 -13.54 -22.16 -8.02
CA GLU A 88 -12.96 -23.34 -7.39
C GLU A 88 -12.46 -24.37 -8.42
N LYS A 89 -13.21 -24.63 -9.47
CA LYS A 89 -12.79 -25.51 -10.55
C LYS A 89 -11.51 -25.02 -11.25
N LEU A 90 -11.39 -23.71 -11.50
CA LEU A 90 -10.20 -23.13 -12.12
C LEU A 90 -9.00 -23.19 -11.17
N LYS A 91 -9.21 -22.97 -9.88
CA LYS A 91 -8.17 -23.15 -8.85
C LYS A 91 -7.62 -24.58 -8.81
N GLU A 92 -8.50 -25.58 -8.86
CA GLU A 92 -8.08 -26.99 -8.92
C GLU A 92 -7.18 -27.27 -10.14
N GLN A 93 -7.52 -26.71 -11.30
CA GLN A 93 -6.72 -26.86 -12.53
C GLN A 93 -5.35 -26.21 -12.39
N VAL A 94 -5.26 -25.00 -11.84
CA VAL A 94 -3.99 -24.28 -11.63
C VAL A 94 -3.15 -24.96 -10.55
N SER A 95 -3.76 -25.43 -9.45
CA SER A 95 -3.04 -26.24 -8.45
C SER A 95 -2.41 -27.48 -9.08
N ALA A 96 -3.12 -28.15 -10.00
CA ALA A 96 -2.56 -29.28 -10.74
C ALA A 96 -1.37 -28.87 -11.62
N MET A 97 -1.38 -27.69 -12.26
CA MET A 97 -0.25 -27.16 -13.02
C MET A 97 0.97 -26.91 -12.13
N LEU A 98 0.78 -26.38 -10.93
CA LEU A 98 1.85 -26.14 -9.95
C LEU A 98 2.45 -27.46 -9.39
N GLN A 99 1.65 -28.53 -9.32
CA GLN A 99 2.04 -29.83 -8.78
C GLN A 99 2.55 -30.81 -9.84
N GLN A 100 2.29 -30.55 -11.13
CA GLN A 100 2.55 -31.50 -12.23
C GLN A 100 4.04 -31.87 -12.37
N ASP A 101 4.93 -30.97 -11.97
CA ASP A 101 6.38 -31.16 -12.01
C ASP A 101 6.95 -31.98 -10.84
N ASP A 102 6.13 -32.36 -9.85
CA ASP A 102 6.57 -33.20 -8.73
C ASP A 102 6.97 -34.62 -9.16
N LYS A 103 6.51 -35.04 -10.32
CA LYS A 103 6.74 -36.40 -10.85
C LYS A 103 7.90 -36.52 -11.83
N VAL A 104 8.42 -35.39 -12.33
CA VAL A 104 9.52 -35.39 -13.35
C VAL A 104 10.76 -34.71 -12.76
N VAL A 105 11.75 -35.47 -12.44
CA VAL A 105 12.96 -35.08 -11.70
C VAL A 105 13.84 -34.04 -12.44
N ASP A 106 13.61 -33.79 -13.73
CA ASP A 106 14.57 -33.09 -14.62
C ASP A 106 13.95 -31.91 -15.43
N LEU A 107 12.76 -31.42 -15.05
CA LEU A 107 12.17 -30.27 -15.75
C LEU A 107 12.89 -28.97 -15.41
N ASP A 108 13.04 -28.10 -16.43
CA ASP A 108 13.63 -26.78 -16.30
C ASP A 108 12.76 -25.93 -15.34
N PRO A 109 13.32 -25.44 -14.22
CA PRO A 109 12.58 -24.60 -13.27
C PRO A 109 12.00 -23.31 -13.87
N LEU A 110 12.41 -22.91 -15.06
CA LEU A 110 11.97 -21.67 -15.71
C LEU A 110 10.45 -21.64 -15.91
N HIS A 111 9.86 -22.72 -16.40
CA HIS A 111 8.41 -22.79 -16.61
C HIS A 111 7.60 -22.56 -15.31
N GLN A 112 8.07 -23.14 -14.18
CA GLN A 112 7.44 -22.93 -12.87
C GLN A 112 7.60 -21.48 -12.38
N LEU A 113 8.75 -20.87 -12.63
CA LEU A 113 8.98 -19.46 -12.29
C LEU A 113 8.10 -18.54 -13.13
N GLU A 114 7.93 -18.81 -14.43
CA GLU A 114 7.03 -18.04 -15.30
C GLU A 114 5.56 -18.21 -14.87
N LEU A 115 5.15 -19.42 -14.48
CA LEU A 115 3.81 -19.66 -13.94
C LEU A 115 3.57 -18.85 -12.64
N ILE A 116 4.51 -18.89 -11.71
CA ILE A 116 4.43 -18.13 -10.45
C ILE A 116 4.39 -16.63 -10.74
N ASP A 117 5.20 -16.14 -11.68
CA ASP A 117 5.19 -14.73 -12.08
C ASP A 117 3.84 -14.29 -12.67
N ASN A 118 3.30 -15.10 -13.57
CA ASN A 118 1.98 -14.84 -14.15
C ASN A 118 0.88 -14.83 -13.09
N LEU A 119 0.88 -15.75 -12.12
CA LEU A 119 -0.07 -15.78 -11.02
C LEU A 119 0.01 -14.51 -10.16
N HIS A 120 1.22 -14.01 -9.91
CA HIS A 120 1.43 -12.74 -9.20
C HIS A 120 0.90 -11.55 -9.98
N ARG A 121 1.28 -11.41 -11.23
CA ARG A 121 0.91 -10.28 -12.06
C ARG A 121 -0.59 -10.27 -12.39
N LEU A 122 -1.20 -11.44 -12.54
CA LEU A 122 -2.65 -11.59 -12.70
C LEU A 122 -3.43 -11.37 -11.38
N GLY A 123 -2.74 -11.23 -10.24
CA GLY A 123 -3.34 -10.93 -8.94
C GLY A 123 -4.08 -12.09 -8.29
N VAL A 124 -3.76 -13.33 -8.67
CA VAL A 124 -4.41 -14.57 -8.18
C VAL A 124 -3.50 -15.48 -7.34
N SER A 125 -2.24 -15.08 -7.13
CA SER A 125 -1.24 -15.87 -6.39
C SER A 125 -1.65 -16.20 -4.95
N TYR A 126 -2.49 -15.35 -4.33
CA TYR A 126 -2.97 -15.53 -2.95
C TYR A 126 -3.84 -16.79 -2.75
N HIS A 127 -4.31 -17.39 -3.82
CA HIS A 127 -5.01 -18.68 -3.77
C HIS A 127 -4.05 -19.88 -3.65
N PHE A 128 -2.74 -19.69 -3.93
CA PHE A 128 -1.76 -20.75 -4.12
C PHE A 128 -0.49 -20.54 -3.28
N GLU A 129 -0.58 -19.82 -2.15
CA GLU A 129 0.59 -19.46 -1.33
C GLU A 129 1.40 -20.68 -0.89
N ASP A 130 0.73 -21.75 -0.43
CA ASP A 130 1.38 -22.97 0.02
C ASP A 130 2.04 -23.75 -1.15
N GLU A 131 1.38 -23.83 -2.31
CA GLU A 131 1.92 -24.48 -3.51
C GLU A 131 3.12 -23.74 -4.04
N ILE A 132 3.04 -22.42 -4.13
CA ILE A 132 4.13 -21.56 -4.57
C ILE A 132 5.33 -21.70 -3.63
N LYS A 133 5.10 -21.64 -2.31
CA LYS A 133 6.19 -21.79 -1.33
C LYS A 133 6.89 -23.15 -1.45
N ARG A 134 6.14 -24.24 -1.54
CA ARG A 134 6.69 -25.59 -1.76
C ARG A 134 7.52 -25.67 -3.05
N THR A 135 7.03 -25.05 -4.12
CA THR A 135 7.75 -25.00 -5.40
C THR A 135 9.04 -24.19 -5.30
N LEU A 136 9.01 -23.02 -4.64
CA LEU A 136 10.19 -22.19 -4.43
C LEU A 136 11.24 -22.86 -3.53
N ASP A 137 10.84 -23.56 -2.47
CA ASP A 137 11.76 -24.35 -1.62
C ASP A 137 12.55 -25.38 -2.44
N ARG A 138 11.90 -26.02 -3.44
CA ARG A 138 12.56 -26.96 -4.36
C ARG A 138 13.49 -26.28 -5.36
N ILE A 139 13.08 -25.13 -5.88
CA ILE A 139 13.83 -24.40 -6.91
C ILE A 139 15.01 -23.63 -6.30
N HIS A 140 14.90 -23.18 -5.06
CA HIS A 140 15.91 -22.34 -4.41
C HIS A 140 17.33 -22.89 -4.58
N ASN A 141 17.53 -24.18 -4.33
CA ASN A 141 18.84 -24.84 -4.38
C ASN A 141 19.22 -25.41 -5.77
N LYS A 142 18.30 -25.35 -6.77
CA LYS A 142 18.61 -25.82 -8.12
C LYS A 142 19.35 -24.76 -8.92
N ASN A 143 20.37 -25.14 -9.66
CA ASN A 143 21.07 -24.21 -10.55
C ASN A 143 20.27 -24.00 -11.84
N THR A 144 19.73 -22.79 -12.05
CA THR A 144 18.95 -22.40 -13.24
C THR A 144 19.69 -21.40 -14.12
N ASN A 145 20.97 -21.15 -13.86
CA ASN A 145 21.76 -20.03 -14.40
C ASN A 145 22.15 -20.21 -15.87
N LYS A 146 21.22 -20.60 -16.75
CA LYS A 146 21.49 -20.75 -18.18
C LYS A 146 21.40 -19.43 -18.96
N SER A 147 20.45 -18.56 -18.65
CA SER A 147 20.25 -17.26 -19.30
C SER A 147 20.10 -16.14 -18.28
N LEU A 148 20.32 -14.89 -18.71
CA LEU A 148 20.08 -13.72 -17.87
C LEU A 148 18.63 -13.66 -17.42
N TYR A 149 17.69 -13.91 -18.33
CA TYR A 149 16.25 -13.95 -18.05
C TYR A 149 15.89 -14.91 -16.90
N ALA A 150 16.27 -16.18 -17.04
CA ALA A 150 15.96 -17.20 -16.03
C ALA A 150 16.60 -16.89 -14.67
N THR A 151 17.83 -16.36 -14.68
CA THR A 151 18.55 -15.97 -13.45
C THR A 151 17.88 -14.80 -12.75
N ALA A 152 17.55 -13.74 -13.50
CA ALA A 152 16.93 -12.54 -12.96
C ALA A 152 15.49 -12.80 -12.48
N LEU A 153 14.70 -13.57 -13.23
CA LEU A 153 13.36 -13.98 -12.83
C LEU A 153 13.39 -14.80 -11.54
N LYS A 154 14.25 -15.80 -11.45
CA LYS A 154 14.44 -16.59 -10.23
C LYS A 154 14.83 -15.72 -9.04
N PHE A 155 15.82 -14.85 -9.19
CA PHE A 155 16.28 -13.94 -8.16
C PHE A 155 15.13 -13.05 -7.67
N ARG A 156 14.39 -12.44 -8.59
CA ARG A 156 13.26 -11.55 -8.28
C ARG A 156 12.19 -12.27 -7.46
N ILE A 157 11.74 -13.44 -7.92
CA ILE A 157 10.69 -14.20 -7.23
C ILE A 157 11.16 -14.67 -5.86
N LEU A 158 12.36 -15.22 -5.74
CA LEU A 158 12.89 -15.67 -4.45
C LEU A 158 12.96 -14.50 -3.46
N ARG A 159 13.47 -13.34 -3.88
CA ARG A 159 13.50 -12.14 -3.03
C ARG A 159 12.10 -11.64 -2.66
N GLN A 160 11.12 -11.70 -3.57
CA GLN A 160 9.72 -11.37 -3.27
C GLN A 160 9.12 -12.26 -2.17
N TYR A 161 9.56 -13.51 -2.07
CA TYR A 161 9.12 -14.45 -1.03
C TYR A 161 10.03 -14.48 0.21
N GLY A 162 10.96 -13.54 0.33
CA GLY A 162 11.81 -13.39 1.51
C GLY A 162 13.01 -14.32 1.56
N TYR A 163 13.35 -15.03 0.48
CA TYR A 163 14.56 -15.82 0.42
C TYR A 163 15.80 -14.93 0.29
N ASN A 164 16.77 -15.12 1.17
CA ASN A 164 18.03 -14.39 1.09
C ASN A 164 18.92 -14.99 -0.02
N THR A 165 18.89 -14.38 -1.19
CA THR A 165 19.65 -14.80 -2.37
C THR A 165 20.79 -13.82 -2.63
N PRO A 166 22.09 -14.24 -2.52
CA PRO A 166 23.23 -13.35 -2.71
C PRO A 166 23.32 -12.86 -4.16
N VAL A 167 23.33 -11.54 -4.39
CA VAL A 167 23.34 -10.96 -5.74
C VAL A 167 24.63 -11.24 -6.50
N LYS A 168 25.81 -11.08 -5.85
CA LYS A 168 27.11 -11.27 -6.50
C LYS A 168 27.33 -12.69 -7.03
N GLU A 169 26.96 -13.68 -6.24
CA GLU A 169 27.08 -15.09 -6.62
C GLU A 169 26.10 -15.45 -7.73
N THR A 170 24.86 -14.95 -7.60
CA THR A 170 23.78 -15.23 -8.56
C THR A 170 24.11 -14.67 -9.95
N PHE A 171 24.63 -13.46 -10.03
CA PHE A 171 24.87 -12.75 -11.28
C PHE A 171 26.34 -12.77 -11.73
N SER A 172 27.24 -13.51 -11.06
CA SER A 172 28.68 -13.53 -11.34
C SER A 172 29.04 -13.73 -12.83
N ARG A 173 28.26 -14.54 -13.55
CA ARG A 173 28.48 -14.82 -14.99
C ARG A 173 28.14 -13.63 -15.90
N PHE A 174 27.34 -12.70 -15.43
CA PHE A 174 26.86 -11.53 -16.16
C PHE A 174 27.57 -10.23 -15.73
N MET A 175 28.56 -10.36 -14.84
CA MET A 175 29.38 -9.27 -14.36
C MET A 175 30.83 -9.42 -14.83
N ASP A 176 31.55 -8.32 -14.89
CA ASP A 176 33.00 -8.30 -15.09
C ASP A 176 33.75 -8.54 -13.74
N GLU A 177 35.09 -8.51 -13.81
CA GLU A 177 35.95 -8.69 -12.63
C GLU A 177 35.78 -7.60 -11.58
N LYS A 178 35.21 -6.43 -11.96
CA LYS A 178 34.88 -5.33 -11.06
C LYS A 178 33.49 -5.41 -10.47
N GLY A 179 32.69 -6.43 -10.88
CA GLY A 179 31.30 -6.60 -10.45
C GLY A 179 30.31 -5.71 -11.19
N ILE A 180 30.67 -5.18 -12.37
CA ILE A 180 29.81 -4.36 -13.22
C ILE A 180 29.11 -5.25 -14.25
N PHE A 181 27.82 -5.05 -14.47
CA PHE A 181 27.08 -5.79 -15.50
C PHE A 181 27.62 -5.52 -16.90
N LYS A 182 27.78 -6.56 -17.70
CA LYS A 182 28.27 -6.48 -19.07
C LYS A 182 27.30 -7.13 -20.05
N LEU A 183 27.17 -6.51 -21.22
CA LEU A 183 26.50 -7.14 -22.35
C LEU A 183 27.35 -8.31 -22.86
N SER A 184 26.75 -9.48 -23.01
CA SER A 184 27.36 -10.51 -23.84
C SER A 184 27.25 -10.08 -25.31
N SER A 185 28.26 -10.38 -26.10
CA SER A 185 28.39 -9.96 -27.51
C SER A 185 27.28 -10.47 -28.46
N HIS A 186 26.23 -11.09 -27.95
CA HIS A 186 25.13 -11.71 -28.71
C HIS A 186 23.75 -11.24 -28.20
N SER A 187 23.66 -10.02 -27.62
CA SER A 187 22.51 -9.65 -26.82
C SER A 187 21.50 -8.79 -27.57
N ASP A 188 20.58 -9.46 -28.23
CA ASP A 188 19.22 -8.96 -28.43
C ASP A 188 18.28 -9.55 -27.35
N ASP A 189 18.79 -9.68 -26.10
CA ASP A 189 18.05 -10.25 -24.95
C ASP A 189 17.31 -9.16 -24.17
N CYS A 190 16.33 -8.52 -24.82
CA CYS A 190 15.48 -7.51 -24.16
C CYS A 190 14.70 -8.11 -22.98
N LYS A 191 14.22 -9.36 -23.11
CA LYS A 191 13.49 -10.06 -22.04
C LYS A 191 14.38 -10.26 -20.80
N GLY A 192 15.66 -10.60 -21.01
CA GLY A 192 16.64 -10.73 -19.92
C GLY A 192 16.99 -9.39 -19.28
N MET A 193 17.12 -8.34 -20.08
CA MET A 193 17.40 -7.00 -19.58
C MET A 193 16.21 -6.41 -18.79
N LEU A 194 14.99 -6.64 -19.25
CA LEU A 194 13.77 -6.28 -18.50
C LEU A 194 13.70 -7.03 -17.17
N ALA A 195 13.97 -8.34 -17.18
CA ALA A 195 13.97 -9.14 -15.96
C ALA A 195 15.06 -8.68 -14.97
N LEU A 196 16.25 -8.29 -15.43
CA LEU A 196 17.30 -7.72 -14.59
C LEU A 196 16.91 -6.35 -14.03
N TYR A 197 16.30 -5.50 -14.86
CA TYR A 197 15.75 -4.22 -14.41
C TYR A 197 14.79 -4.41 -13.22
N GLU A 198 13.79 -5.27 -13.37
CA GLU A 198 12.82 -5.55 -12.31
C GLU A 198 13.44 -6.21 -11.08
N ALA A 199 14.43 -7.08 -11.26
CA ALA A 199 15.16 -7.72 -10.17
C ALA A 199 15.98 -6.72 -9.33
N ALA A 200 16.53 -5.68 -9.96
CA ALA A 200 17.33 -4.68 -9.28
C ALA A 200 16.55 -3.94 -8.17
N TYR A 201 15.25 -3.73 -8.33
CA TYR A 201 14.43 -3.06 -7.33
C TYR A 201 14.16 -3.90 -6.05
N LEU A 202 14.63 -5.14 -6.03
CA LEU A 202 14.60 -6.01 -4.84
C LEU A 202 15.96 -6.13 -4.13
N LEU A 203 16.96 -5.34 -4.56
CA LEU A 203 18.23 -5.24 -3.86
C LEU A 203 18.07 -4.54 -2.51
N VAL A 204 19.03 -4.78 -1.62
CA VAL A 204 19.07 -4.23 -0.26
C VAL A 204 20.13 -3.13 -0.14
N GLU A 205 20.15 -2.40 0.98
CA GLU A 205 21.01 -1.24 1.18
C GLU A 205 22.50 -1.53 0.99
N GLU A 206 22.96 -2.70 1.44
CA GLU A 206 24.36 -3.16 1.30
C GLU A 206 24.74 -3.44 -0.16
N GLU A 207 23.76 -3.54 -1.04
CA GLU A 207 23.91 -3.79 -2.49
C GLU A 207 23.68 -2.51 -3.33
N SER A 208 23.67 -1.34 -2.69
CA SER A 208 23.31 -0.05 -3.32
C SER A 208 24.17 0.35 -4.52
N SER A 209 25.47 -0.02 -4.54
CA SER A 209 26.33 0.21 -5.72
C SER A 209 25.88 -0.64 -6.91
N ILE A 210 25.57 -1.92 -6.67
CA ILE A 210 25.07 -2.84 -7.69
C ILE A 210 23.71 -2.40 -8.20
N PHE A 211 22.85 -1.87 -7.31
CA PHE A 211 21.54 -1.31 -7.69
C PHE A 211 21.69 -0.18 -8.72
N ARG A 212 22.55 0.82 -8.43
CA ARG A 212 22.78 1.94 -9.33
C ARG A 212 23.34 1.51 -10.67
N ASP A 213 24.33 0.62 -10.67
CA ASP A 213 24.93 0.10 -11.89
C ASP A 213 23.92 -0.70 -12.73
N ALA A 214 23.18 -1.61 -12.10
CA ALA A 214 22.16 -2.42 -12.76
C ALA A 214 21.02 -1.56 -13.35
N THR A 215 20.45 -0.63 -12.56
CA THR A 215 19.35 0.22 -13.02
C THR A 215 19.78 1.18 -14.11
N SER A 216 20.95 1.81 -14.00
CA SER A 216 21.48 2.69 -15.04
C SER A 216 21.72 1.94 -16.34
N PHE A 217 22.39 0.79 -16.27
CA PHE A 217 22.72 -0.06 -17.40
C PHE A 217 21.45 -0.57 -18.12
N THR A 218 20.50 -1.16 -17.38
CA THR A 218 19.29 -1.71 -17.96
C THR A 218 18.36 -0.63 -18.48
N THR A 219 18.22 0.52 -17.79
CA THR A 219 17.40 1.64 -18.25
C THR A 219 17.92 2.21 -19.59
N ALA A 220 19.24 2.37 -19.73
CA ALA A 220 19.84 2.87 -20.98
C ALA A 220 19.55 1.90 -22.14
N TYR A 221 19.78 0.60 -21.92
CA TYR A 221 19.50 -0.43 -22.91
C TYR A 221 18.02 -0.48 -23.32
N LEU A 222 17.10 -0.54 -22.33
CA LEU A 222 15.67 -0.67 -22.59
C LEU A 222 15.11 0.54 -23.34
N LYS A 223 15.55 1.77 -23.01
CA LYS A 223 15.15 2.98 -23.74
C LYS A 223 15.65 2.95 -25.20
N GLU A 224 16.90 2.55 -25.43
CA GLU A 224 17.46 2.42 -26.78
C GLU A 224 16.72 1.34 -27.57
N TRP A 225 16.40 0.22 -26.93
CA TRP A 225 15.68 -0.89 -27.55
C TRP A 225 14.27 -0.46 -27.98
N VAL A 226 13.49 0.23 -27.13
CA VAL A 226 12.16 0.76 -27.48
C VAL A 226 12.24 1.70 -28.69
N ILE A 227 13.19 2.65 -28.71
CA ILE A 227 13.35 3.57 -29.85
C ILE A 227 13.62 2.82 -31.16
N LYS A 228 14.38 1.73 -31.13
CA LYS A 228 14.69 0.93 -32.30
C LYS A 228 13.48 0.12 -32.80
N HIS A 229 12.59 -0.31 -31.90
CA HIS A 229 11.48 -1.22 -32.20
C HIS A 229 10.10 -0.53 -32.28
N ASP A 230 10.00 0.74 -31.93
CA ASP A 230 8.74 1.53 -31.98
C ASP A 230 8.11 1.61 -33.38
N ASN A 231 8.91 1.40 -34.44
CA ASN A 231 8.47 1.44 -35.84
C ASN A 231 8.39 0.05 -36.52
N ILE A 232 8.67 -1.04 -35.80
CA ILE A 232 8.69 -2.41 -36.36
C ILE A 232 7.38 -3.10 -35.97
N LYS A 233 6.55 -3.44 -36.96
CA LYS A 233 5.23 -4.05 -36.77
C LYS A 233 5.33 -5.52 -36.36
N HIS A 234 4.57 -5.87 -35.34
CA HIS A 234 3.97 -7.12 -34.91
C HIS A 234 4.70 -8.04 -33.93
N ASP A 235 5.95 -8.41 -34.05
CA ASP A 235 6.52 -9.47 -33.19
C ASP A 235 6.98 -8.94 -31.82
N ASP A 236 7.31 -7.65 -31.71
CA ASP A 236 7.85 -7.03 -30.50
C ASP A 236 6.87 -6.12 -29.73
N GLU A 237 5.65 -5.92 -30.25
CA GLU A 237 4.65 -4.99 -29.67
C GLU A 237 4.31 -5.34 -28.21
N HIS A 238 4.14 -6.64 -27.92
CA HIS A 238 3.88 -7.10 -26.55
C HIS A 238 5.06 -6.77 -25.61
N LEU A 239 6.29 -7.05 -26.04
CA LEU A 239 7.48 -6.77 -25.25
C LEU A 239 7.72 -5.27 -25.09
N CYS A 240 7.48 -4.45 -26.13
CA CYS A 240 7.51 -2.98 -26.05
C CYS A 240 6.51 -2.46 -25.00
N THR A 241 5.32 -3.01 -24.94
CA THR A 241 4.31 -2.66 -23.94
C THR A 241 4.80 -2.95 -22.53
N LEU A 242 5.39 -4.12 -22.30
CA LEU A 242 5.96 -4.49 -21.01
C LEU A 242 7.14 -3.59 -20.60
N VAL A 243 8.03 -3.28 -21.54
CA VAL A 243 9.20 -2.42 -21.29
C VAL A 243 8.78 -0.99 -20.97
N ASN A 244 7.88 -0.39 -21.75
CA ASN A 244 7.38 0.96 -21.49
C ASN A 244 6.71 1.05 -20.11
N HIS A 245 5.89 0.06 -19.77
CA HIS A 245 5.25 -0.03 -18.47
C HIS A 245 6.28 -0.11 -17.32
N ALA A 246 7.32 -0.94 -17.46
CA ALA A 246 8.39 -1.06 -16.47
C ALA A 246 9.20 0.24 -16.33
N LEU A 247 9.53 0.92 -17.43
CA LEU A 247 10.27 2.19 -17.41
C LEU A 247 9.47 3.35 -16.82
N GLU A 248 8.13 3.32 -16.89
CA GLU A 248 7.27 4.30 -16.22
C GLU A 248 7.34 4.14 -14.69
N LEU A 249 7.21 2.91 -14.20
CA LEU A 249 7.32 2.55 -12.78
C LEU A 249 7.66 1.05 -12.66
N PRO A 250 8.71 0.68 -11.90
CA PRO A 250 9.08 -0.73 -11.75
C PRO A 250 7.97 -1.54 -11.05
N LEU A 251 7.82 -2.80 -11.42
CA LEU A 251 6.79 -3.71 -10.91
C LEU A 251 6.76 -3.78 -9.38
N HIS A 252 7.92 -3.79 -8.73
CA HIS A 252 8.03 -3.85 -7.27
C HIS A 252 7.38 -2.64 -6.55
N TRP A 253 7.29 -1.49 -7.22
CA TRP A 253 6.71 -0.26 -6.66
C TRP A 253 5.25 -0.03 -7.07
N ARG A 254 4.67 -0.90 -7.92
CA ARG A 254 3.29 -0.79 -8.38
C ARG A 254 2.29 -1.33 -7.38
N MET A 255 1.12 -0.70 -7.32
CA MET A 255 -0.03 -1.20 -6.58
C MET A 255 -0.51 -2.53 -7.19
N PRO A 256 -0.49 -3.66 -6.43
CA PRO A 256 -0.73 -4.98 -7.01
C PRO A 256 -2.08 -5.12 -7.73
N ARG A 257 -3.15 -4.50 -7.21
CA ARG A 257 -4.48 -4.64 -7.82
C ARG A 257 -4.63 -3.85 -9.11
N LEU A 258 -3.97 -2.70 -9.24
CA LEU A 258 -3.92 -1.95 -10.52
C LEU A 258 -3.03 -2.65 -11.54
N GLU A 259 -1.91 -3.20 -11.10
CA GLU A 259 -1.04 -4.03 -11.95
C GLU A 259 -1.83 -5.23 -12.49
N ALA A 260 -2.57 -5.94 -11.64
CA ALA A 260 -3.38 -7.07 -12.07
C ALA A 260 -4.43 -6.66 -13.11
N ARG A 261 -5.13 -5.52 -12.90
CA ARG A 261 -6.12 -5.02 -13.85
C ARG A 261 -5.50 -4.74 -15.22
N TRP A 262 -4.36 -4.08 -15.24
CA TRP A 262 -3.63 -3.77 -16.46
C TRP A 262 -3.06 -5.05 -17.12
N PHE A 263 -2.46 -5.92 -16.32
CA PHE A 263 -1.79 -7.10 -16.84
C PHE A 263 -2.75 -8.14 -17.41
N ILE A 264 -3.99 -8.25 -16.92
CA ILE A 264 -5.01 -9.13 -17.51
C ILE A 264 -5.24 -8.77 -18.99
N ASP A 265 -5.37 -7.48 -19.32
CA ASP A 265 -5.57 -7.02 -20.70
C ASP A 265 -4.33 -7.29 -21.58
N VAL A 266 -3.13 -7.09 -21.02
CA VAL A 266 -1.87 -7.36 -21.73
C VAL A 266 -1.64 -8.86 -21.92
N TYR A 267 -1.94 -9.65 -20.90
CA TYR A 267 -1.79 -11.11 -20.92
C TYR A 267 -2.72 -11.78 -21.94
N GLU A 268 -3.95 -11.29 -22.08
CA GLU A 268 -4.94 -11.77 -23.05
C GLU A 268 -4.41 -11.69 -24.50
N ASN A 269 -3.60 -10.68 -24.79
CA ASN A 269 -3.01 -10.45 -26.11
C ASN A 269 -1.56 -10.98 -26.22
N GLY A 270 -1.06 -11.63 -25.18
CA GLY A 270 0.32 -12.14 -25.12
C GLY A 270 0.51 -13.47 -25.86
N PRO A 271 1.74 -13.72 -26.34
CA PRO A 271 2.06 -14.95 -27.09
C PRO A 271 1.97 -16.23 -26.24
N ASP A 272 2.22 -16.11 -24.94
CA ASP A 272 2.29 -17.24 -23.99
C ASP A 272 1.02 -17.34 -23.11
N MET A 273 -0.13 -16.78 -23.58
CA MET A 273 -1.38 -16.75 -22.84
C MET A 273 -1.94 -18.16 -22.61
N SER A 274 -2.19 -18.48 -21.33
CA SER A 274 -2.94 -19.67 -20.93
C SER A 274 -4.42 -19.33 -20.72
N PRO A 275 -5.35 -19.95 -21.44
CA PRO A 275 -6.79 -19.69 -21.28
C PRO A 275 -7.29 -19.95 -19.85
N ILE A 276 -6.72 -20.95 -19.16
CA ILE A 276 -7.09 -21.28 -17.77
C ILE A 276 -6.69 -20.16 -16.82
N LEU A 277 -5.47 -19.62 -16.96
CA LEU A 277 -4.98 -18.55 -16.10
C LEU A 277 -5.75 -17.24 -16.38
N LEU A 278 -6.03 -16.93 -17.63
CA LEU A 278 -6.80 -15.76 -18.02
C LEU A 278 -8.21 -15.82 -17.47
N GLU A 279 -8.91 -16.96 -17.64
CA GLU A 279 -10.26 -17.15 -17.12
C GLU A 279 -10.29 -17.06 -15.59
N LEU A 280 -9.33 -17.69 -14.90
CA LEU A 280 -9.18 -17.59 -13.45
C LEU A 280 -9.03 -16.13 -13.03
N ALA A 281 -8.14 -15.37 -13.67
CA ALA A 281 -7.89 -13.97 -13.34
C ALA A 281 -9.13 -13.09 -13.54
N LYS A 282 -9.85 -13.24 -14.66
CA LYS A 282 -11.07 -12.48 -14.96
C LYS A 282 -12.19 -12.78 -13.96
N VAL A 283 -12.43 -14.06 -13.68
CA VAL A 283 -13.48 -14.49 -12.72
C VAL A 283 -13.15 -14.02 -11.32
N ASP A 284 -11.93 -14.25 -10.85
CA ASP A 284 -11.47 -13.78 -9.53
C ASP A 284 -11.55 -12.26 -9.40
N PHE A 285 -11.06 -11.53 -10.41
CA PHE A 285 -11.10 -10.08 -10.38
C PHE A 285 -12.52 -9.55 -10.15
N ASN A 286 -13.48 -10.09 -10.89
CA ASN A 286 -14.87 -9.65 -10.82
C ASN A 286 -15.57 -10.06 -9.50
N ILE A 287 -15.26 -11.23 -8.96
CA ILE A 287 -15.75 -11.67 -7.63
C ILE A 287 -15.18 -10.74 -6.53
N VAL A 288 -13.89 -10.46 -6.57
CA VAL A 288 -13.23 -9.56 -5.61
C VAL A 288 -13.77 -8.13 -5.74
N GLN A 289 -14.01 -7.64 -6.96
CA GLN A 289 -14.66 -6.35 -7.20
C GLN A 289 -16.04 -6.28 -6.56
N ALA A 290 -16.84 -7.33 -6.65
CA ALA A 290 -18.15 -7.40 -5.99
C ALA A 290 -18.05 -7.28 -4.47
N VAL A 291 -17.04 -7.90 -3.85
CA VAL A 291 -16.76 -7.76 -2.41
C VAL A 291 -16.32 -6.32 -2.08
N HIS A 292 -15.49 -5.70 -2.91
CA HIS A 292 -15.08 -4.31 -2.72
C HIS A 292 -16.26 -3.35 -2.80
N GLN A 293 -17.21 -3.56 -3.71
CA GLN A 293 -18.44 -2.77 -3.77
C GLN A 293 -19.22 -2.82 -2.46
N GLU A 294 -19.40 -4.00 -1.86
CA GLU A 294 -20.09 -4.12 -0.58
C GLU A 294 -19.33 -3.45 0.58
N ASN A 295 -18.01 -3.53 0.58
CA ASN A 295 -17.19 -2.84 1.58
C ASN A 295 -17.28 -1.30 1.43
N LEU A 296 -17.27 -0.79 0.18
CA LEU A 296 -17.43 0.63 -0.11
C LEU A 296 -18.81 1.15 0.30
N LYS A 297 -19.88 0.40 -0.01
CA LYS A 297 -21.24 0.74 0.46
C LYS A 297 -21.29 0.85 1.98
N TYR A 298 -20.65 -0.07 2.70
CA TYR A 298 -20.59 -0.02 4.17
C TYR A 298 -19.88 1.26 4.64
N ALA A 299 -18.69 1.55 4.11
CA ALA A 299 -17.91 2.73 4.48
C ALA A 299 -18.67 4.03 4.17
N SER A 300 -19.34 4.09 3.01
CA SER A 300 -20.16 5.24 2.61
C SER A 300 -21.37 5.46 3.55
N ARG A 301 -22.06 4.39 3.97
CA ARG A 301 -23.15 4.51 4.97
C ARG A 301 -22.64 5.00 6.32
N TRP A 302 -21.47 4.49 6.76
CA TRP A 302 -20.84 4.95 7.99
C TRP A 302 -20.47 6.44 7.89
N TRP A 303 -19.82 6.87 6.81
CA TRP A 303 -19.45 8.26 6.60
C TRP A 303 -20.67 9.20 6.64
N LYS A 304 -21.71 8.85 5.94
CA LYS A 304 -22.99 9.59 5.99
C LYS A 304 -23.57 9.66 7.39
N LYS A 305 -23.51 8.58 8.16
CA LYS A 305 -23.99 8.51 9.55
C LYS A 305 -23.19 9.42 10.49
N THR A 306 -21.90 9.67 10.23
CA THR A 306 -21.10 10.61 11.05
C THR A 306 -21.61 12.05 10.91
N GLY A 307 -22.21 12.40 9.79
CA GLY A 307 -22.65 13.75 9.45
C GLY A 307 -21.50 14.75 9.22
N LEU A 308 -20.24 14.30 9.21
CA LEU A 308 -19.08 15.21 9.06
C LEU A 308 -19.09 15.91 7.72
N GLY A 309 -19.28 15.18 6.62
CA GLY A 309 -19.31 15.77 5.27
C GLY A 309 -20.51 16.72 5.02
N GLU A 310 -21.61 16.56 5.78
CA GLU A 310 -22.81 17.41 5.63
C GLU A 310 -22.75 18.66 6.53
N ASN A 311 -22.16 18.54 7.73
CA ASN A 311 -22.14 19.61 8.74
C ASN A 311 -20.86 20.45 8.72
N LEU A 312 -19.77 19.95 8.11
CA LEU A 312 -18.47 20.61 8.07
C LEU A 312 -18.08 20.89 6.61
N ASN A 313 -18.46 22.05 6.12
CA ASN A 313 -18.25 22.46 4.71
C ASN A 313 -16.78 22.64 4.31
N PHE A 314 -15.86 22.65 5.26
CA PHE A 314 -14.42 22.75 5.04
C PHE A 314 -13.73 21.37 4.99
N VAL A 315 -14.42 20.30 5.37
CA VAL A 315 -13.89 18.93 5.38
C VAL A 315 -14.01 18.30 3.99
N ARG A 316 -12.94 17.70 3.54
CA ARG A 316 -12.90 16.94 2.28
C ARG A 316 -13.75 15.66 2.38
N ASP A 317 -14.81 15.57 1.59
CA ASP A 317 -15.51 14.30 1.40
C ASP A 317 -14.79 13.45 0.33
N ARG A 318 -13.98 12.50 0.78
CA ARG A 318 -13.10 11.63 -0.05
C ARG A 318 -13.23 10.16 0.32
N ILE A 319 -14.43 9.72 0.71
CA ILE A 319 -14.64 8.34 1.19
C ILE A 319 -14.25 7.28 0.14
N VAL A 320 -14.45 7.54 -1.15
CA VAL A 320 -14.12 6.61 -2.24
C VAL A 320 -12.60 6.55 -2.46
N GLU A 321 -11.93 7.70 -2.44
CA GLU A 321 -10.49 7.81 -2.54
C GLU A 321 -9.80 7.17 -1.32
N ASN A 322 -10.35 7.37 -0.13
CA ASN A 322 -9.87 6.71 1.10
C ASN A 322 -10.06 5.19 1.03
N PHE A 323 -11.15 4.71 0.44
CA PHE A 323 -11.36 3.29 0.20
C PHE A 323 -10.38 2.73 -0.84
N LEU A 324 -10.02 3.50 -1.88
CA LEU A 324 -8.99 3.10 -2.85
C LEU A 324 -7.64 2.84 -2.15
N TRP A 325 -7.26 3.64 -1.16
CA TRP A 325 -6.07 3.40 -0.34
C TRP A 325 -6.09 2.01 0.31
N THR A 326 -7.18 1.65 0.95
CA THR A 326 -7.29 0.38 1.67
C THR A 326 -7.31 -0.84 0.75
N VAL A 327 -7.86 -0.71 -0.46
CA VAL A 327 -7.75 -1.75 -1.49
C VAL A 327 -6.32 -1.87 -1.98
N GLY A 328 -5.58 -0.76 -2.09
CA GLY A 328 -4.15 -0.78 -2.41
C GLY A 328 -3.31 -1.47 -1.34
N GLU A 329 -3.67 -1.30 -0.07
CA GLU A 329 -2.99 -1.95 1.06
C GLU A 329 -3.26 -3.46 1.13
N LYS A 330 -4.54 -3.87 0.96
CA LYS A 330 -4.94 -5.28 1.07
C LYS A 330 -6.24 -5.55 0.30
N PHE A 331 -6.13 -6.10 -0.90
CA PHE A 331 -7.27 -6.27 -1.81
C PHE A 331 -8.03 -7.60 -1.63
N GLU A 332 -7.41 -8.66 -1.13
CA GLU A 332 -7.97 -10.00 -1.08
C GLU A 332 -9.29 -10.04 -0.30
N PRO A 333 -10.28 -10.83 -0.74
CA PRO A 333 -11.67 -10.75 -0.28
C PRO A 333 -11.85 -10.98 1.23
N GLN A 334 -11.04 -11.84 1.84
CA GLN A 334 -11.11 -12.16 3.27
C GLN A 334 -10.78 -10.98 4.19
N PHE A 335 -10.11 -9.93 3.68
CA PHE A 335 -9.73 -8.74 4.46
C PHE A 335 -10.78 -7.61 4.40
N GLY A 336 -12.05 -7.94 4.18
CA GLY A 336 -13.14 -6.95 4.12
C GLY A 336 -13.31 -6.13 5.40
N TYR A 337 -13.13 -6.73 6.58
CA TYR A 337 -13.15 -6.00 7.85
C TYR A 337 -12.01 -4.98 7.92
N PHE A 338 -10.78 -5.39 7.60
CA PHE A 338 -9.62 -4.50 7.54
C PHE A 338 -9.90 -3.28 6.66
N ARG A 339 -10.36 -3.48 5.41
CA ARG A 339 -10.65 -2.37 4.50
C ARG A 339 -11.68 -1.39 5.06
N ARG A 340 -12.77 -1.91 5.64
CA ARG A 340 -13.81 -1.03 6.23
C ARG A 340 -13.25 -0.19 7.37
N MET A 341 -12.53 -0.80 8.30
CA MET A 341 -11.97 -0.09 9.47
C MET A 341 -10.87 0.88 9.05
N SER A 342 -9.94 0.49 8.19
CA SER A 342 -8.90 1.39 7.70
C SER A 342 -9.48 2.56 6.91
N THR A 343 -10.54 2.37 6.11
CA THR A 343 -11.21 3.47 5.42
C THR A 343 -11.82 4.47 6.41
N MET A 344 -12.44 3.99 7.48
CA MET A 344 -12.98 4.85 8.54
C MET A 344 -11.87 5.67 9.22
N VAL A 345 -10.74 5.04 9.53
CA VAL A 345 -9.57 5.71 10.13
C VAL A 345 -9.00 6.77 9.19
N ILE A 346 -8.78 6.43 7.91
CA ILE A 346 -8.23 7.37 6.92
C ILE A 346 -9.19 8.57 6.74
N ALA A 347 -10.51 8.33 6.67
CA ALA A 347 -11.50 9.41 6.54
C ALA A 347 -11.51 10.33 7.76
N LEU A 348 -11.38 9.79 8.98
CA LEU A 348 -11.26 10.59 10.20
C LEU A 348 -9.95 11.38 10.26
N ILE A 349 -8.83 10.79 9.85
CA ILE A 349 -7.55 11.48 9.73
C ILE A 349 -7.70 12.66 8.76
N THR A 350 -8.29 12.43 7.58
CA THR A 350 -8.51 13.49 6.58
C THR A 350 -9.36 14.64 7.16
N ALA A 351 -10.42 14.33 7.90
CA ALA A 351 -11.26 15.35 8.52
C ALA A 351 -10.53 16.12 9.63
N VAL A 352 -9.72 15.43 10.44
CA VAL A 352 -8.91 16.04 11.50
C VAL A 352 -7.80 16.91 10.89
N ASP A 353 -7.11 16.44 9.84
CA ASP A 353 -6.11 17.24 9.12
C ASP A 353 -6.73 18.56 8.60
N ASP A 354 -7.95 18.52 8.04
CA ASP A 354 -8.64 19.72 7.59
C ASP A 354 -8.98 20.69 8.74
N VAL A 355 -9.23 20.17 9.95
CA VAL A 355 -9.37 21.00 11.16
C VAL A 355 -8.05 21.68 11.51
N TYR A 356 -6.93 20.95 11.52
CA TYR A 356 -5.63 21.46 11.92
C TYR A 356 -5.01 22.39 10.88
N ASP A 357 -5.02 21.98 9.62
CA ASP A 357 -4.29 22.67 8.56
C ASP A 357 -5.04 23.86 7.99
N VAL A 358 -6.38 23.82 8.05
CA VAL A 358 -7.22 24.80 7.34
C VAL A 358 -8.09 25.63 8.26
N TYR A 359 -8.90 25.02 9.12
CA TYR A 359 -10.06 25.72 9.72
C TYR A 359 -9.86 26.15 11.16
N GLY A 360 -9.16 25.39 12.01
CA GLY A 360 -8.97 25.66 13.42
C GLY A 360 -8.06 26.86 13.69
N THR A 361 -8.34 27.61 14.76
CA THR A 361 -7.38 28.59 15.31
C THR A 361 -6.45 27.90 16.29
N LEU A 362 -5.26 28.47 16.54
CA LEU A 362 -4.28 27.86 17.45
C LEU A 362 -4.87 27.57 18.84
N ASP A 363 -5.61 28.54 19.43
CA ASP A 363 -6.21 28.37 20.75
C ASP A 363 -7.23 27.22 20.77
N GLU A 364 -8.03 27.08 19.71
CA GLU A 364 -9.00 25.99 19.57
C GLU A 364 -8.31 24.64 19.39
N LEU A 365 -7.21 24.62 18.62
CA LEU A 365 -6.42 23.39 18.36
C LEU A 365 -5.73 22.90 19.64
N GLU A 366 -5.21 23.80 20.49
CA GLU A 366 -4.62 23.42 21.78
C GLU A 366 -5.65 22.74 22.69
N ILE A 367 -6.89 23.27 22.77
CA ILE A 367 -7.97 22.67 23.57
C ILE A 367 -8.41 21.34 22.97
N PHE A 368 -8.47 21.24 21.63
CA PHE A 368 -8.84 20.00 20.94
C PHE A 368 -7.79 18.90 21.16
N THR A 369 -6.50 19.25 21.05
CA THR A 369 -5.38 18.34 21.32
C THR A 369 -5.47 17.79 22.75
N ASP A 370 -5.64 18.67 23.76
CA ASP A 370 -5.76 18.26 25.17
C ASP A 370 -6.97 17.33 25.40
N ALA A 371 -8.10 17.59 24.73
CA ALA A 371 -9.30 16.73 24.83
C ALA A 371 -9.08 15.35 24.22
N VAL A 372 -8.36 15.26 23.08
CA VAL A 372 -8.01 14.00 22.41
C VAL A 372 -6.97 13.23 23.23
N GLU A 373 -5.92 13.90 23.73
CA GLU A 373 -4.87 13.26 24.55
C GLU A 373 -5.45 12.64 25.82
N ARG A 374 -6.35 13.35 26.50
CA ARG A 374 -7.01 12.83 27.72
C ARG A 374 -8.11 11.81 27.43
N TRP A 375 -8.57 11.72 26.19
CA TRP A 375 -9.70 10.88 25.79
C TRP A 375 -10.95 11.10 26.66
N ASP A 376 -11.14 12.33 27.15
CA ASP A 376 -12.15 12.67 28.14
C ASP A 376 -13.35 13.40 27.51
N ALA A 377 -14.53 12.79 27.63
CA ALA A 377 -15.78 13.37 27.13
C ALA A 377 -16.16 14.68 27.84
N THR A 378 -15.69 14.94 29.07
CA THR A 378 -15.99 16.17 29.80
C THR A 378 -15.18 17.36 29.27
N ALA A 379 -13.98 17.12 28.75
CA ALA A 379 -13.16 18.16 28.11
C ALA A 379 -13.80 18.71 26.81
N VAL A 380 -14.66 17.91 26.19
CA VAL A 380 -15.36 18.24 24.94
C VAL A 380 -16.33 19.44 25.11
N GLU A 381 -16.85 19.70 26.32
CA GLU A 381 -17.79 20.80 26.54
C GLU A 381 -17.23 22.19 26.18
N GLN A 382 -15.92 22.37 26.30
CA GLN A 382 -15.23 23.62 25.97
C GLN A 382 -14.92 23.79 24.47
N LEU A 383 -15.05 22.72 23.67
CA LEU A 383 -14.73 22.74 22.24
C LEU A 383 -15.80 23.49 21.43
N PRO A 384 -15.41 24.17 20.33
CA PRO A 384 -16.34 24.60 19.29
C PRO A 384 -17.18 23.44 18.73
N HIS A 385 -18.36 23.74 18.24
CA HIS A 385 -19.30 22.71 17.77
C HIS A 385 -18.70 21.78 16.72
N TYR A 386 -17.93 22.29 15.75
CA TYR A 386 -17.30 21.48 14.71
C TYR A 386 -16.26 20.50 15.27
N MET A 387 -15.49 20.92 16.29
CA MET A 387 -14.53 20.03 16.98
C MET A 387 -15.23 18.97 17.83
N LYS A 388 -16.37 19.32 18.46
CA LYS A 388 -17.23 18.33 19.15
C LYS A 388 -17.66 17.22 18.20
N LEU A 389 -18.12 17.57 17.00
CA LEU A 389 -18.49 16.58 15.98
C LEU A 389 -17.32 15.68 15.60
N CYS A 390 -16.14 16.24 15.34
CA CYS A 390 -14.93 15.46 15.01
C CYS A 390 -14.54 14.53 16.17
N PHE A 391 -14.50 15.03 17.41
CA PHE A 391 -14.16 14.23 18.59
C PHE A 391 -15.14 13.06 18.80
N HIS A 392 -16.43 13.30 18.71
CA HIS A 392 -17.44 12.25 18.89
C HIS A 392 -17.41 11.23 17.76
N ALA A 393 -17.19 11.64 16.51
CA ALA A 393 -17.02 10.73 15.39
C ALA A 393 -15.79 9.83 15.59
N LEU A 394 -14.65 10.40 15.98
CA LEU A 394 -13.43 9.68 16.29
C LEU A 394 -13.65 8.68 17.44
N ARG A 395 -14.18 9.15 18.57
CA ARG A 395 -14.41 8.32 19.76
C ARG A 395 -15.37 7.16 19.49
N ASN A 396 -16.48 7.43 18.81
CA ASN A 396 -17.47 6.38 18.51
C ASN A 396 -16.87 5.29 17.60
N SER A 397 -16.11 5.69 16.58
CA SER A 397 -15.48 4.75 15.65
C SER A 397 -14.41 3.89 16.34
N ILE A 398 -13.57 4.48 17.21
CA ILE A 398 -12.58 3.74 17.98
C ILE A 398 -13.25 2.80 18.98
N ASN A 399 -14.33 3.22 19.64
CA ASN A 399 -15.08 2.37 20.56
C ASN A 399 -15.73 1.18 19.82
N GLU A 400 -16.24 1.37 18.59
CA GLU A 400 -16.79 0.31 17.74
C GLU A 400 -15.69 -0.71 17.41
N MET A 401 -14.49 -0.25 16.97
CA MET A 401 -13.34 -1.12 16.68
C MET A 401 -12.88 -1.88 17.92
N THR A 402 -12.82 -1.21 19.08
CA THR A 402 -12.44 -1.83 20.36
C THR A 402 -13.43 -2.91 20.78
N PHE A 403 -14.73 -2.63 20.65
CA PHE A 403 -15.76 -3.59 20.96
C PHE A 403 -15.70 -4.82 20.05
N ASP A 404 -15.47 -4.62 18.74
CA ASP A 404 -15.30 -5.71 17.80
C ASP A 404 -14.07 -6.56 18.13
N ALA A 405 -12.93 -5.94 18.45
CA ALA A 405 -11.72 -6.65 18.85
C ALA A 405 -11.92 -7.44 20.15
N LEU A 406 -12.61 -6.86 21.13
CA LEU A 406 -12.93 -7.55 22.39
C LEU A 406 -13.86 -8.73 22.15
N ARG A 407 -14.93 -8.55 21.37
CA ARG A 407 -15.93 -9.60 21.07
C ARG A 407 -15.30 -10.76 20.31
N ASP A 408 -14.50 -10.47 19.27
CA ASP A 408 -14.05 -11.48 18.32
C ASP A 408 -12.72 -12.13 18.76
N GLN A 409 -11.88 -11.42 19.54
CA GLN A 409 -10.54 -11.86 19.89
C GLN A 409 -10.26 -11.88 21.41
N GLY A 410 -11.15 -11.32 22.23
CA GLY A 410 -10.97 -11.23 23.68
C GLY A 410 -9.86 -10.25 24.10
N VAL A 411 -9.49 -9.29 23.25
CA VAL A 411 -8.38 -8.36 23.46
C VAL A 411 -8.89 -6.93 23.61
N ASP A 412 -8.55 -6.28 24.74
CA ASP A 412 -8.93 -4.90 25.06
C ASP A 412 -7.68 -3.98 25.11
N ILE A 413 -7.03 -3.80 23.96
CA ILE A 413 -5.81 -2.98 23.86
C ILE A 413 -5.89 -1.84 22.82
N VAL A 414 -6.98 -1.76 22.06
CA VAL A 414 -7.08 -0.83 20.91
C VAL A 414 -6.97 0.62 21.36
N ILE A 415 -7.62 1.02 22.46
CA ILE A 415 -7.57 2.39 22.97
C ILE A 415 -6.15 2.79 23.36
N SER A 416 -5.40 1.92 24.05
CA SER A 416 -4.04 2.21 24.52
C SER A 416 -3.03 2.37 23.38
N TYR A 417 -3.26 1.75 22.21
CA TYR A 417 -2.43 1.93 21.02
C TYR A 417 -2.78 3.18 20.25
N LEU A 418 -4.06 3.49 20.11
CA LEU A 418 -4.53 4.64 19.34
C LEU A 418 -4.28 5.97 20.06
N THR A 419 -4.34 6.00 21.40
CA THR A 419 -4.02 7.20 22.19
C THR A 419 -2.52 7.51 22.25
N LYS A 420 -1.64 6.56 21.91
CA LYS A 420 -0.20 6.78 21.79
C LYS A 420 0.25 7.31 20.42
N ALA A 421 -0.63 7.41 19.46
CA ALA A 421 -0.35 7.97 18.14
C ALA A 421 -0.22 9.52 18.18
N ASP A 422 0.55 10.02 19.15
CA ASP A 422 0.62 11.41 19.56
C ASP A 422 1.75 12.17 18.85
N GLU A 423 1.58 12.53 17.57
CA GLU A 423 2.43 13.49 16.86
C GLU A 423 1.62 14.50 16.04
N LEU A 424 0.54 15.02 16.60
CA LEU A 424 -0.30 16.04 15.98
C LEU A 424 0.26 17.47 16.09
N LYS A 425 1.54 17.66 16.32
CA LYS A 425 2.17 18.98 16.44
C LYS A 425 2.90 19.41 15.20
N ARG A 426 2.20 19.65 14.07
CA ARG A 426 2.85 20.37 12.95
C ARG A 426 1.84 21.19 12.17
N GLY A 427 2.02 22.53 12.22
CA GLY A 427 1.44 23.43 11.24
C GLY A 427 2.06 23.23 9.84
N ASP A 428 1.49 23.91 8.83
CA ASP A 428 1.84 23.82 7.42
C ASP A 428 3.37 23.91 7.21
N VAL A 429 3.98 22.80 6.74
CA VAL A 429 5.42 22.65 6.57
C VAL A 429 5.76 22.73 5.10
N HIS A 430 6.80 23.48 4.75
CA HIS A 430 7.38 23.47 3.41
C HIS A 430 7.64 22.04 2.94
N LYS A 431 7.27 21.72 1.68
CA LYS A 431 7.46 20.39 1.10
C LYS A 431 8.94 20.06 1.05
N SER A 432 9.29 18.78 1.23
CA SER A 432 10.68 18.29 1.33
C SER A 432 11.61 18.78 0.22
N ILE A 433 11.10 18.89 -1.02
CA ILE A 433 11.86 19.44 -2.16
C ILE A 433 12.24 20.90 -1.91
N GLN A 434 11.31 21.74 -1.46
CA GLN A 434 11.53 23.15 -1.19
C GLN A 434 12.50 23.36 -0.02
N CYS A 435 12.37 22.55 1.04
CA CYS A 435 13.30 22.54 2.16
C CYS A 435 14.71 22.22 1.69
N TYR A 436 14.88 21.15 0.91
CA TYR A 436 16.18 20.75 0.42
C TYR A 436 16.79 21.76 -0.55
N MET A 437 16.00 22.35 -1.46
CA MET A 437 16.46 23.44 -2.32
C MET A 437 17.01 24.61 -1.51
N HIS A 438 16.31 24.98 -0.43
CA HIS A 438 16.72 26.09 0.43
C HIS A 438 17.96 25.75 1.26
N GLU A 439 18.01 24.57 1.87
CA GLU A 439 19.13 24.16 2.74
C GLU A 439 20.42 23.87 1.97
N ALA A 440 20.31 23.22 0.81
CA ALA A 440 21.47 22.82 0.00
C ALA A 440 21.85 23.85 -1.07
N GLY A 441 21.00 24.85 -1.34
CA GLY A 441 21.24 25.86 -2.37
C GLY A 441 21.24 25.30 -3.79
N VAL A 442 20.45 24.25 -4.04
CA VAL A 442 20.43 23.49 -5.31
C VAL A 442 19.19 23.83 -6.16
N SER A 443 19.27 23.47 -7.45
CA SER A 443 18.12 23.58 -8.36
C SER A 443 17.00 22.59 -8.02
N GLU A 444 15.80 22.84 -8.53
CA GLU A 444 14.67 21.90 -8.38
C GLU A 444 14.97 20.53 -8.99
N GLY A 445 15.70 20.46 -10.12
CA GLY A 445 16.11 19.20 -10.75
C GLY A 445 16.98 18.36 -9.81
N GLU A 446 18.02 18.96 -9.23
CA GLU A 446 18.91 18.30 -8.27
C GLU A 446 18.16 17.91 -6.98
N ALA A 447 17.23 18.74 -6.52
CA ALA A 447 16.40 18.42 -5.37
C ALA A 447 15.49 17.21 -5.64
N ARG A 448 14.91 17.11 -6.83
CA ARG A 448 14.08 15.95 -7.24
C ARG A 448 14.91 14.67 -7.34
N GLU A 449 16.11 14.73 -7.89
CA GLU A 449 17.04 13.59 -7.93
C GLU A 449 17.37 13.11 -6.52
N HIS A 450 17.71 14.04 -5.61
CA HIS A 450 17.98 13.71 -4.21
C HIS A 450 16.78 13.01 -3.53
N ILE A 451 15.56 13.52 -3.70
CA ILE A 451 14.37 12.89 -3.11
C ILE A 451 14.12 11.51 -3.72
N ASN A 452 14.32 11.33 -5.03
CA ASN A 452 14.19 10.02 -5.67
C ASN A 452 15.24 9.03 -5.13
N ASP A 453 16.45 9.46 -4.88
CA ASP A 453 17.50 8.65 -4.24
C ASP A 453 17.10 8.24 -2.82
N LEU A 454 16.51 9.14 -2.02
CA LEU A 454 15.99 8.83 -0.69
C LEU A 454 14.85 7.80 -0.74
N ILE A 455 13.95 7.92 -1.71
CA ILE A 455 12.88 6.94 -1.95
C ILE A 455 13.49 5.57 -2.27
N ALA A 456 14.44 5.49 -3.20
CA ALA A 456 15.11 4.24 -3.57
C ALA A 456 15.85 3.62 -2.36
N GLN A 457 16.57 4.43 -1.58
CA GLN A 457 17.25 3.96 -0.35
C GLN A 457 16.23 3.43 0.68
N THR A 458 15.08 4.08 0.83
CA THR A 458 14.02 3.64 1.74
C THR A 458 13.45 2.30 1.29
N TRP A 459 13.22 2.10 0.00
CA TRP A 459 12.81 0.81 -0.54
C TRP A 459 13.83 -0.30 -0.27
N MET A 460 15.13 -0.01 -0.44
CA MET A 460 16.20 -0.97 -0.13
C MET A 460 16.23 -1.34 1.36
N LYS A 461 15.97 -0.40 2.28
CA LYS A 461 15.82 -0.67 3.72
C LYS A 461 14.61 -1.55 3.99
N MET A 462 13.47 -1.25 3.40
CA MET A 462 12.25 -2.07 3.52
C MET A 462 12.47 -3.50 3.00
N ASN A 463 13.18 -3.65 1.88
CA ASN A 463 13.56 -4.97 1.35
C ASN A 463 14.44 -5.73 2.36
N ARG A 464 15.45 -5.08 2.93
CA ARG A 464 16.32 -5.69 3.94
C ARG A 464 15.54 -6.14 5.18
N ASP A 465 14.67 -5.28 5.71
CA ASP A 465 13.88 -5.58 6.91
C ASP A 465 12.95 -6.77 6.69
N ARG A 466 12.47 -6.98 5.47
CA ARG A 466 11.72 -8.17 5.09
C ARG A 466 12.54 -9.46 5.20
N PHE A 467 13.84 -9.43 4.87
CA PHE A 467 14.71 -10.62 4.91
C PHE A 467 15.31 -10.88 6.30
N GLY A 468 15.44 -9.85 7.14
CA GLY A 468 16.22 -9.90 8.38
C GLY A 468 15.49 -10.44 9.60
N ASN A 469 14.15 -10.49 9.62
CA ASN A 469 13.42 -10.78 10.86
C ASN A 469 12.08 -11.51 10.68
N PRO A 470 12.08 -12.75 10.14
CA PRO A 470 10.84 -13.47 9.79
C PRO A 470 9.99 -13.91 10.99
N HIS A 471 10.47 -13.79 12.22
CA HIS A 471 9.82 -14.39 13.40
C HIS A 471 9.03 -13.41 14.28
N PHE A 472 9.21 -12.10 14.14
CA PHE A 472 8.58 -11.11 15.02
C PHE A 472 7.37 -10.39 14.43
N VAL A 473 7.22 -10.37 13.10
CA VAL A 473 6.15 -9.66 12.41
C VAL A 473 5.50 -10.59 11.39
N SER A 474 4.15 -10.60 11.34
CA SER A 474 3.44 -11.44 10.36
C SER A 474 3.68 -10.97 8.92
N ASP A 475 3.74 -11.91 7.98
CA ASP A 475 3.86 -11.61 6.54
C ASP A 475 2.73 -10.70 6.03
N VAL A 476 1.54 -10.80 6.63
CA VAL A 476 0.40 -9.92 6.32
C VAL A 476 0.73 -8.47 6.68
N PHE A 477 1.30 -8.22 7.84
CA PHE A 477 1.68 -6.86 8.26
C PHE A 477 2.77 -6.28 7.37
N VAL A 478 3.82 -7.05 7.08
CA VAL A 478 4.89 -6.64 6.16
C VAL A 478 4.32 -6.32 4.78
N GLY A 479 3.41 -7.16 4.29
CA GLY A 479 2.72 -6.95 3.02
C GLY A 479 1.92 -5.65 2.99
N ILE A 480 1.17 -5.33 4.05
CA ILE A 480 0.41 -4.08 4.19
C ILE A 480 1.36 -2.87 4.21
N ALA A 481 2.45 -2.92 5.00
CA ALA A 481 3.42 -1.82 5.06
C ALA A 481 4.07 -1.52 3.71
N MET A 482 4.47 -2.57 2.97
CA MET A 482 5.01 -2.43 1.62
C MET A 482 3.96 -1.89 0.63
N ASN A 483 2.72 -2.34 0.75
CA ASN A 483 1.62 -1.87 -0.11
C ASN A 483 1.23 -0.43 0.19
N LEU A 484 1.38 0.04 1.44
CA LEU A 484 1.17 1.44 1.79
C LEU A 484 2.18 2.35 1.05
N ALA A 485 3.46 1.95 0.96
CA ALA A 485 4.45 2.67 0.16
C ALA A 485 4.09 2.67 -1.35
N ARG A 486 3.63 1.53 -1.89
CA ARG A 486 3.12 1.43 -3.27
C ARG A 486 1.91 2.33 -3.49
N MET A 487 1.01 2.38 -2.52
CA MET A 487 -0.18 3.21 -2.60
C MET A 487 0.16 4.70 -2.56
N SER A 488 1.12 5.12 -1.71
CA SER A 488 1.64 6.48 -1.72
C SER A 488 2.22 6.85 -3.09
N GLN A 489 3.04 5.98 -3.67
CA GLN A 489 3.56 6.17 -5.04
C GLN A 489 2.41 6.31 -6.05
N CYS A 490 1.42 5.42 -6.00
CA CYS A 490 0.26 5.45 -6.87
C CYS A 490 -0.51 6.77 -6.76
N MET A 491 -0.81 7.24 -5.55
CA MET A 491 -1.63 8.44 -5.34
C MET A 491 -0.94 9.74 -5.72
N TYR A 492 0.39 9.82 -5.57
CA TYR A 492 1.15 11.07 -5.75
C TYR A 492 2.02 11.10 -7.02
N GLN A 493 2.07 10.04 -7.82
CA GLN A 493 2.89 9.95 -9.03
C GLN A 493 2.60 11.07 -10.05
N PHE A 494 1.35 11.47 -10.20
CA PHE A 494 0.88 12.46 -11.17
C PHE A 494 0.31 13.73 -10.53
N GLY A 495 0.62 13.98 -9.26
CA GLY A 495 0.08 15.06 -8.46
C GLY A 495 -0.74 14.53 -7.29
N ASP A 496 -1.47 15.43 -6.59
CA ASP A 496 -2.30 15.04 -5.45
C ASP A 496 -3.56 14.28 -5.90
N GLY A 497 -3.58 12.96 -5.70
CA GLY A 497 -4.71 12.09 -6.05
C GLY A 497 -5.98 12.33 -5.20
N HIS A 498 -5.87 13.03 -4.05
CA HIS A 498 -7.00 13.48 -3.24
C HIS A 498 -7.48 14.90 -3.57
N GLY A 499 -6.64 15.68 -4.23
CA GLY A 499 -6.90 17.07 -4.60
C GLY A 499 -7.41 17.23 -6.02
N CYS A 500 -7.39 18.48 -6.51
CA CYS A 500 -7.91 18.84 -7.83
C CYS A 500 -6.97 18.46 -9.00
N GLY A 501 -5.69 18.14 -8.73
CA GLY A 501 -4.68 18.01 -9.79
C GLY A 501 -4.66 16.67 -10.52
N ALA A 502 -5.07 15.57 -9.88
CA ALA A 502 -5.02 14.21 -10.43
C ALA A 502 -6.40 13.51 -10.38
N GLN A 503 -7.49 14.25 -10.25
CA GLN A 503 -8.83 13.73 -10.04
C GLN A 503 -9.30 12.76 -11.14
N GLU A 504 -9.02 13.04 -12.42
CA GLU A 504 -9.42 12.17 -13.54
C GLU A 504 -8.65 10.83 -13.53
N ILE A 505 -7.36 10.85 -13.12
CA ILE A 505 -6.57 9.62 -13.00
C ILE A 505 -7.11 8.76 -11.86
N THR A 506 -7.37 9.37 -10.71
CA THR A 506 -7.94 8.67 -9.55
C THR A 506 -9.33 8.12 -9.88
N LYS A 507 -10.16 8.89 -10.58
CA LYS A 507 -11.47 8.45 -11.09
C LYS A 507 -11.35 7.23 -12.00
N ALA A 508 -10.42 7.26 -12.97
CA ALA A 508 -10.20 6.12 -13.88
C ALA A 508 -9.77 4.86 -13.10
N ARG A 509 -8.91 5.00 -12.08
CA ARG A 509 -8.52 3.89 -11.19
C ARG A 509 -9.71 3.34 -10.40
N VAL A 510 -10.55 4.20 -9.84
CA VAL A 510 -11.77 3.80 -9.13
C VAL A 510 -12.74 3.06 -10.05
N LEU A 511 -12.99 3.58 -11.26
CA LEU A 511 -13.85 2.92 -12.24
C LEU A 511 -13.33 1.53 -12.57
N SER A 512 -12.06 1.39 -12.91
CA SER A 512 -11.45 0.11 -13.29
C SER A 512 -11.42 -0.93 -12.17
N LEU A 513 -11.26 -0.49 -10.90
CA LEU A 513 -11.15 -1.41 -9.77
C LEU A 513 -12.49 -1.76 -9.12
N PHE A 514 -13.48 -0.84 -9.11
CA PHE A 514 -14.70 -1.03 -8.33
C PHE A 514 -15.97 -1.08 -9.17
N ILE A 515 -15.96 -0.59 -10.41
CA ILE A 515 -17.19 -0.37 -11.16
C ILE A 515 -17.23 -1.20 -12.44
N ASP A 516 -16.20 -1.09 -13.28
CA ASP A 516 -16.17 -1.72 -14.60
C ASP A 516 -15.65 -3.16 -14.47
N PRO A 517 -16.50 -4.20 -14.68
CA PRO A 517 -16.06 -5.58 -14.63
C PRO A 517 -15.19 -5.90 -15.87
N ILE A 518 -14.31 -6.87 -15.73
CA ILE A 518 -13.55 -7.42 -16.85
C ILE A 518 -14.44 -8.35 -17.65
N ALA A 519 -14.50 -8.15 -18.97
CA ALA A 519 -15.30 -8.93 -19.90
C ALA A 519 -14.78 -10.36 -20.14
#